data_140a02e79725dbf9b36768456039f776
#
_entry.id   140a02e79725dbf9b36768456039f776
#
_cell.length_a   1.000
_cell.length_b   1.000
_cell.length_c   1.000
_cell.angle_alpha   90.00
_cell.angle_beta   90.00
_cell.angle_gamma   90.00
#
_symmetry.space_group_name_H-M   'P 1'
#
loop_
_entity.id
_entity.type
_entity.pdbx_description
1 polymer ?
#
loop_
_entity_poly.entity_id
_entity_poly.type
_entity_poly.pdbx_seq_one_letter_code
_entity_poly.pdbx_strand_id
1 'polypeptide(L)'
;MTLDDCDAVAEVRVRGWQFAYAGLMPQTYLDAMSVARDAARRRERFGRGGDLVAERSGTVVGWACHGPSRDRDVPPGEAELYALYAHPDHLSTGVGRALMAACLAGAGAAGHAVMRLWVVEGNARARRFYARAGFTPDGAREAYEVGGA
;
A
#
# COMPACT_ATOMS: atom_id res chain seq x y z
N MET A 1 -9.02 6.25 8.85
CA MET A 1 -8.30 5.34 9.79
C MET A 1 -8.22 5.97 11.15
N THR A 2 -8.52 5.20 12.18
CA THR A 2 -8.42 5.61 13.58
C THR A 2 -7.30 4.85 14.30
N LEU A 3 -6.95 5.29 15.50
CA LEU A 3 -5.94 4.59 16.31
C LEU A 3 -6.34 3.13 16.58
N ASP A 4 -7.63 2.88 16.77
CA ASP A 4 -8.15 1.53 17.01
C ASP A 4 -8.03 0.61 15.79
N ASP A 5 -7.83 1.15 14.60
CA ASP A 5 -7.65 0.37 13.39
C ASP A 5 -6.24 -0.22 13.23
N CYS A 6 -5.28 0.18 14.06
CA CYS A 6 -3.87 -0.18 13.87
C CYS A 6 -3.62 -1.69 13.85
N ASP A 7 -4.30 -2.46 14.71
CA ASP A 7 -4.16 -3.92 14.72
C ASP A 7 -4.69 -4.55 13.44
N ALA A 8 -5.87 -4.13 12.99
CA ALA A 8 -6.49 -4.65 11.78
C ALA A 8 -5.71 -4.26 10.52
N VAL A 9 -5.21 -3.03 10.47
CA VAL A 9 -4.35 -2.55 9.37
C VAL A 9 -3.04 -3.35 9.32
N ALA A 10 -2.44 -3.62 10.48
CA ALA A 10 -1.25 -4.46 10.55
C ALA A 10 -1.51 -5.86 10.01
N GLU A 11 -2.64 -6.46 10.36
CA GLU A 11 -3.06 -7.76 9.82
C GLU A 11 -3.16 -7.71 8.28
N VAL A 12 -3.84 -6.71 7.74
CA VAL A 12 -3.99 -6.54 6.28
C VAL A 12 -2.62 -6.42 5.61
N ARG A 13 -1.74 -5.58 6.15
CA ARG A 13 -0.42 -5.37 5.55
C ARG A 13 0.45 -6.62 5.62
N VAL A 14 0.54 -7.25 6.77
CA VAL A 14 1.39 -8.43 6.94
C VAL A 14 0.88 -9.58 6.07
N ARG A 15 -0.41 -9.87 6.13
CA ARG A 15 -0.99 -10.95 5.30
C ARG A 15 -0.91 -10.62 3.82
N GLY A 16 -1.13 -9.36 3.45
CA GLY A 16 -0.97 -8.88 2.08
C GLY A 16 0.45 -9.07 1.56
N TRP A 17 1.46 -8.73 2.35
CA TRP A 17 2.86 -8.96 1.99
C TRP A 17 3.18 -10.43 1.82
N GLN A 18 2.77 -11.25 2.79
CA GLN A 18 3.02 -12.69 2.74
C GLN A 18 2.38 -13.35 1.51
N PHE A 19 1.21 -12.89 1.11
CA PHE A 19 0.53 -13.37 -0.08
C PHE A 19 1.17 -12.83 -1.37
N ALA A 20 1.37 -11.52 -1.45
CA ALA A 20 1.80 -10.86 -2.69
C ALA A 20 3.25 -11.21 -3.07
N TYR A 21 4.12 -11.39 -2.08
CA TYR A 21 5.55 -11.55 -2.31
C TYR A 21 6.06 -12.97 -2.08
N ALA A 22 5.16 -13.94 -1.91
CA ALA A 22 5.54 -15.35 -1.91
C ALA A 22 6.23 -15.68 -3.23
N GLY A 23 7.44 -16.21 -3.17
CA GLY A 23 8.26 -16.51 -4.34
C GLY A 23 9.01 -15.30 -4.93
N LEU A 24 8.77 -14.08 -4.43
CA LEU A 24 9.43 -12.85 -4.88
C LEU A 24 10.40 -12.30 -3.85
N MET A 25 10.19 -12.62 -2.58
CA MET A 25 11.03 -12.18 -1.47
C MET A 25 11.43 -13.40 -0.64
N PRO A 26 12.54 -13.29 0.14
CA PRO A 26 12.97 -14.43 0.97
C PRO A 26 11.84 -14.90 1.89
N GLN A 27 11.54 -16.19 1.85
CA GLN A 27 10.45 -16.76 2.64
C GLN A 27 10.69 -16.61 4.14
N THR A 28 11.94 -16.69 4.58
CA THR A 28 12.31 -16.45 5.98
C THR A 28 11.93 -15.05 6.46
N TYR A 29 12.09 -14.05 5.59
CA TYR A 29 11.66 -12.68 5.90
C TYR A 29 10.14 -12.60 6.03
N LEU A 30 9.40 -13.18 5.08
CA LEU A 30 7.94 -13.17 5.11
C LEU A 30 7.39 -13.91 6.35
N ASP A 31 7.98 -15.07 6.67
CA ASP A 31 7.57 -15.85 7.84
C ASP A 31 7.85 -15.14 9.16
N ALA A 32 8.89 -14.29 9.21
CA ALA A 32 9.26 -13.54 10.39
C ALA A 32 8.42 -12.25 10.57
N MET A 33 7.60 -11.87 9.63
CA MET A 33 6.74 -10.69 9.78
C MET A 33 5.76 -10.89 10.92
N SER A 34 5.61 -9.86 11.75
CA SER A 34 4.78 -9.91 12.96
C SER A 34 3.70 -8.84 12.90
N VAL A 35 2.46 -9.26 12.98
CA VAL A 35 1.30 -8.36 13.09
C VAL A 35 1.44 -7.47 14.32
N ALA A 36 1.83 -8.02 15.47
CA ALA A 36 1.99 -7.27 16.71
C ALA A 36 3.05 -6.16 16.60
N ARG A 37 4.22 -6.48 16.00
CA ARG A 37 5.27 -5.48 15.79
C ARG A 37 4.87 -4.41 14.80
N ASP A 38 4.19 -4.79 13.73
CA ASP A 38 3.68 -3.83 12.74
C ASP A 38 2.66 -2.90 13.37
N ALA A 39 1.73 -3.44 14.16
CA ALA A 39 0.72 -2.65 14.87
C ALA A 39 1.35 -1.64 15.82
N ALA A 40 2.36 -2.05 16.58
CA ALA A 40 3.08 -1.17 17.50
C ALA A 40 3.73 0.00 16.77
N ARG A 41 4.41 -0.27 15.65
CA ARG A 41 5.02 0.78 14.83
C ARG A 41 3.98 1.74 14.24
N ARG A 42 2.82 1.24 13.87
CA ARG A 42 1.74 2.08 13.34
C ARG A 42 1.19 3.03 14.40
N ARG A 43 1.02 2.53 15.63
CA ARG A 43 0.58 3.38 16.74
C ARG A 43 1.54 4.52 17.01
N GLU A 44 2.85 4.26 16.94
CA GLU A 44 3.88 5.28 17.13
C GLU A 44 3.84 6.36 16.04
N ARG A 45 3.44 5.98 14.82
CA ARG A 45 3.40 6.88 13.66
C ARG A 45 2.02 7.43 13.36
N PHE A 46 1.05 7.07 14.15
CA PHE A 46 -0.33 7.46 13.90
C PHE A 46 -0.49 8.99 13.90
N GLY A 47 -1.39 9.49 13.02
CA GLY A 47 -1.69 10.92 12.94
C GLY A 47 -0.90 11.69 11.88
N ARG A 48 -0.04 11.01 11.11
CA ARG A 48 0.70 11.66 10.02
C ARG A 48 -0.13 11.94 8.78
N GLY A 49 -1.35 11.39 8.71
CA GLY A 49 -2.27 11.58 7.60
C GLY A 49 -2.03 10.64 6.44
N GLY A 50 -2.96 10.66 5.48
CA GLY A 50 -2.84 9.88 4.25
C GLY A 50 -3.26 8.42 4.34
N ASP A 51 -3.65 7.94 5.52
CA ASP A 51 -4.09 6.56 5.71
C ASP A 51 -5.60 6.42 5.50
N LEU A 52 -5.98 5.43 4.70
CA LEU A 52 -7.38 5.07 4.43
C LEU A 52 -7.59 3.59 4.70
N VAL A 53 -8.75 3.26 5.24
CA VAL A 53 -9.16 1.87 5.43
C VAL A 53 -10.42 1.58 4.64
N ALA A 54 -10.54 0.35 4.16
CA ALA A 54 -11.77 -0.20 3.61
C ALA A 54 -12.39 -1.13 4.65
N GLU A 55 -13.66 -0.93 4.95
CA GLU A 55 -14.40 -1.76 5.89
C GLU A 55 -15.52 -2.50 5.18
N ARG A 56 -15.78 -3.72 5.66
CA ARG A 56 -16.91 -4.52 5.21
C ARG A 56 -17.54 -5.17 6.42
N SER A 57 -18.81 -4.83 6.68
CA SER A 57 -19.54 -5.33 7.86
C SER A 57 -18.79 -5.05 9.17
N GLY A 58 -18.20 -3.85 9.29
CA GLY A 58 -17.48 -3.43 10.50
C GLY A 58 -16.05 -3.97 10.63
N THR A 59 -15.59 -4.75 9.65
CA THR A 59 -14.24 -5.32 9.66
C THR A 59 -13.35 -4.59 8.63
N VAL A 60 -12.14 -4.19 9.04
CA VAL A 60 -11.15 -3.62 8.13
C VAL A 60 -10.62 -4.72 7.21
N VAL A 61 -10.83 -4.57 5.92
CA VAL A 61 -10.43 -5.55 4.90
C VAL A 61 -9.40 -5.00 3.91
N GLY A 62 -9.05 -3.73 4.02
CA GLY A 62 -8.03 -3.11 3.17
C GLY A 62 -7.47 -1.84 3.79
N TRP A 63 -6.28 -1.48 3.32
CA TRP A 63 -5.58 -0.29 3.77
C TRP A 63 -4.79 0.32 2.62
N ALA A 64 -4.78 1.64 2.54
CA ALA A 64 -3.92 2.38 1.62
C ALA A 64 -3.33 3.59 2.31
N CYS A 65 -2.19 4.04 1.81
CA CYS A 65 -1.54 5.25 2.29
C CYS A 65 -0.97 6.03 1.11
N HIS A 66 -1.23 7.32 1.08
CA HIS A 66 -0.69 8.22 0.06
C HIS A 66 -0.29 9.55 0.67
N GLY A 67 0.45 10.33 -0.11
CA GLY A 67 0.88 11.66 0.29
C GLY A 67 1.79 12.28 -0.76
N PRO A 68 2.55 13.33 -0.40
CA PRO A 68 3.54 13.90 -1.30
C PRO A 68 4.58 12.87 -1.73
N SER A 69 5.08 12.99 -2.97
CA SER A 69 6.12 12.09 -3.44
C SER A 69 7.37 12.19 -2.58
N ARG A 70 7.92 11.05 -2.22
CA ARG A 70 9.19 10.92 -1.49
C ARG A 70 10.38 10.80 -2.44
N ASP A 71 10.12 10.67 -3.72
CA ASP A 71 11.13 10.51 -4.75
C ASP A 71 11.74 11.88 -5.07
N ARG A 72 13.06 11.99 -5.01
CA ARG A 72 13.79 13.24 -5.26
C ARG A 72 13.84 13.62 -6.74
N ASP A 73 13.63 12.64 -7.63
CA ASP A 73 13.76 12.83 -9.07
C ASP A 73 12.44 13.25 -9.73
N VAL A 74 11.39 13.50 -8.94
CA VAL A 74 10.11 13.95 -9.48
C VAL A 74 9.87 15.41 -9.12
N PRO A 75 9.11 16.16 -9.96
CA PRO A 75 8.77 17.55 -9.67
C PRO A 75 8.00 17.68 -8.35
N PRO A 76 8.18 18.79 -7.62
CA PRO A 76 7.35 19.10 -6.47
C PRO A 76 5.87 19.17 -6.85
N GLY A 77 4.98 18.77 -5.94
CA GLY A 77 3.54 18.83 -6.16
C GLY A 77 2.94 17.55 -6.74
N GLU A 78 3.76 16.52 -6.93
CA GLU A 78 3.25 15.20 -7.29
C GLU A 78 2.99 14.35 -6.05
N ALA A 79 1.95 13.51 -6.11
CA ALA A 79 1.61 12.57 -5.05
C ALA A 79 2.27 11.22 -5.29
N GLU A 80 2.39 10.46 -4.22
CA GLU A 80 2.82 9.07 -4.26
C GLU A 80 1.84 8.19 -3.50
N LEU A 81 1.49 7.04 -4.09
CA LEU A 81 0.80 5.97 -3.39
C LEU A 81 1.89 5.14 -2.69
N TYR A 82 1.95 5.22 -1.37
CA TYR A 82 2.98 4.53 -0.59
C TYR A 82 2.67 3.06 -0.41
N ALA A 83 1.39 2.73 -0.26
CA ALA A 83 0.94 1.36 -0.01
C ALA A 83 -0.53 1.21 -0.37
N LEU A 84 -0.90 0.02 -0.83
CA LEU A 84 -2.30 -0.37 -1.04
C LEU A 84 -2.37 -1.89 -0.92
N TYR A 85 -3.13 -2.38 0.06
CA TYR A 85 -3.29 -3.80 0.31
C TYR A 85 -4.74 -4.13 0.61
N ALA A 86 -5.23 -5.23 0.01
CA ALA A 86 -6.46 -5.90 0.43
C ALA A 86 -6.08 -7.16 1.21
N HIS A 87 -6.85 -7.48 2.24
CA HIS A 87 -6.64 -8.76 2.93
C HIS A 87 -6.82 -9.90 1.92
N PRO A 88 -5.94 -10.94 1.95
CA PRO A 88 -6.01 -12.03 0.96
C PRO A 88 -7.37 -12.71 0.84
N ASP A 89 -8.14 -12.77 1.92
CA ASP A 89 -9.49 -13.35 1.92
C ASP A 89 -10.52 -12.50 1.17
N HIS A 90 -10.17 -11.28 0.80
CA HIS A 90 -11.06 -10.31 0.15
C HIS A 90 -10.54 -9.82 -1.20
N LEU A 91 -9.62 -10.56 -1.80
CA LEU A 91 -9.09 -10.20 -3.12
C LEU A 91 -10.17 -10.28 -4.20
N SER A 92 -10.05 -9.39 -5.20
CA SER A 92 -10.96 -9.32 -6.35
C SER A 92 -12.43 -9.06 -5.97
N THR A 93 -12.67 -8.42 -4.82
CA THR A 93 -14.01 -8.08 -4.35
C THR A 93 -14.31 -6.57 -4.37
N GLY A 94 -13.45 -5.79 -5.04
CA GLY A 94 -13.63 -4.34 -5.17
C GLY A 94 -12.94 -3.50 -4.10
N VAL A 95 -12.28 -4.13 -3.11
CA VAL A 95 -11.58 -3.42 -2.03
C VAL A 95 -10.47 -2.52 -2.58
N GLY A 96 -9.60 -3.06 -3.43
CA GLY A 96 -8.50 -2.30 -4.02
C GLY A 96 -9.00 -1.15 -4.90
N ARG A 97 -10.03 -1.40 -5.69
CA ARG A 97 -10.63 -0.35 -6.54
C ARG A 97 -11.18 0.80 -5.71
N ALA A 98 -11.90 0.51 -4.64
CA ALA A 98 -12.47 1.53 -3.77
C ALA A 98 -11.36 2.36 -3.09
N LEU A 99 -10.31 1.70 -2.58
CA LEU A 99 -9.16 2.37 -1.99
C LEU A 99 -8.45 3.26 -3.00
N MET A 100 -8.22 2.76 -4.22
CA MET A 100 -7.55 3.54 -5.26
C MET A 100 -8.36 4.79 -5.63
N ALA A 101 -9.67 4.65 -5.80
CA ALA A 101 -10.54 5.78 -6.10
C ALA A 101 -10.45 6.85 -5.01
N ALA A 102 -10.47 6.45 -3.75
CA ALA A 102 -10.36 7.37 -2.62
C ALA A 102 -8.98 8.03 -2.54
N CYS A 103 -7.90 7.30 -2.83
CA CYS A 103 -6.55 7.86 -2.86
C CYS A 103 -6.39 8.90 -3.96
N LEU A 104 -6.90 8.61 -5.15
CA LEU A 104 -6.85 9.56 -6.28
C LEU A 104 -7.67 10.82 -5.98
N ALA A 105 -8.86 10.64 -5.39
CA ALA A 105 -9.70 11.78 -4.99
C ALA A 105 -9.02 12.63 -3.92
N GLY A 106 -8.39 12.00 -2.92
CA GLY A 106 -7.66 12.70 -1.87
C GLY A 106 -6.45 13.46 -2.40
N ALA A 107 -5.70 12.87 -3.32
CA ALA A 107 -4.57 13.53 -3.95
C ALA A 107 -5.01 14.75 -4.77
N GLY A 108 -6.09 14.60 -5.54
CA GLY A 108 -6.66 15.71 -6.31
C GLY A 108 -7.15 16.84 -5.42
N ALA A 109 -7.81 16.53 -4.31
CA ALA A 109 -8.28 17.51 -3.33
C ALA A 109 -7.11 18.26 -2.65
N ALA A 110 -5.95 17.61 -2.52
CA ALA A 110 -4.74 18.23 -1.99
C ALA A 110 -3.97 19.04 -3.04
N GLY A 111 -4.47 19.10 -4.28
CA GLY A 111 -3.86 19.90 -5.35
C GLY A 111 -2.83 19.15 -6.19
N HIS A 112 -2.71 17.83 -6.04
CA HIS A 112 -1.79 17.03 -6.85
C HIS A 112 -2.44 16.62 -8.17
N ALA A 113 -1.79 16.89 -9.28
CA ALA A 113 -2.27 16.53 -10.61
C ALA A 113 -1.79 15.14 -11.05
N VAL A 114 -0.74 14.61 -10.43
CA VAL A 114 -0.10 13.36 -10.81
C VAL A 114 0.14 12.53 -9.55
N MET A 115 -0.13 11.23 -9.64
CA MET A 115 0.22 10.27 -8.60
C MET A 115 1.17 9.22 -9.19
N ARG A 116 2.24 8.94 -8.45
CA ARG A 116 3.24 7.91 -8.78
C ARG A 116 3.20 6.80 -7.76
N LEU A 117 3.70 5.64 -8.15
CA LEU A 117 3.89 4.52 -7.23
C LEU A 117 5.08 3.67 -7.67
N TRP A 118 5.63 2.93 -6.71
CA TRP A 118 6.58 1.87 -6.96
C TRP A 118 5.90 0.51 -6.78
N VAL A 119 6.20 -0.42 -7.66
CA VAL A 119 5.69 -1.79 -7.61
C VAL A 119 6.83 -2.76 -7.86
N VAL A 120 6.84 -3.88 -7.13
CA VAL A 120 7.81 -4.94 -7.36
C VAL A 120 7.61 -5.52 -8.77
N GLU A 121 8.67 -5.57 -9.56
CA GLU A 121 8.60 -5.95 -10.98
C GLU A 121 7.92 -7.30 -11.19
N GLY A 122 8.20 -8.28 -10.34
CA GLY A 122 7.62 -9.61 -10.42
C GLY A 122 6.18 -9.72 -9.93
N ASN A 123 5.62 -8.67 -9.35
CA ASN A 123 4.23 -8.68 -8.85
C ASN A 123 3.26 -8.39 -9.99
N ALA A 124 3.01 -9.41 -10.83
CA ALA A 124 2.18 -9.27 -12.02
C ALA A 124 0.73 -8.88 -11.69
N ARG A 125 0.19 -9.38 -10.59
CA ARG A 125 -1.18 -9.06 -10.16
C ARG A 125 -1.32 -7.57 -9.86
N ALA A 126 -0.40 -7.00 -9.07
CA ALA A 126 -0.41 -5.58 -8.74
C ALA A 126 -0.18 -4.72 -9.98
N ARG A 127 0.73 -5.10 -10.84
CA ARG A 127 1.00 -4.36 -12.08
C ARG A 127 -0.24 -4.29 -12.97
N ARG A 128 -0.99 -5.39 -13.10
CA ARG A 128 -2.26 -5.39 -13.85
C ARG A 128 -3.31 -4.51 -13.19
N PHE A 129 -3.40 -4.55 -11.87
CA PHE A 129 -4.31 -3.71 -11.10
C PHE A 129 -4.04 -2.23 -11.34
N TYR A 130 -2.77 -1.81 -11.24
CA TYR A 130 -2.40 -0.41 -11.46
C TYR A 130 -2.60 0.04 -12.90
N ALA A 131 -2.32 -0.84 -13.87
CA ALA A 131 -2.57 -0.53 -15.28
C ALA A 131 -4.07 -0.28 -15.54
N ARG A 132 -4.95 -1.08 -14.95
CA ARG A 132 -6.40 -0.89 -15.05
C ARG A 132 -6.87 0.40 -14.39
N ALA A 133 -6.15 0.85 -13.36
CA ALA A 133 -6.44 2.11 -12.68
C ALA A 133 -5.94 3.35 -13.45
N GLY A 134 -5.22 3.15 -14.57
CA GLY A 134 -4.73 4.21 -15.42
C GLY A 134 -3.25 4.55 -15.25
N PHE A 135 -2.51 3.80 -14.45
CA PHE A 135 -1.07 4.01 -14.29
C PHE A 135 -0.32 3.42 -15.48
N THR A 136 0.73 4.13 -15.91
CA THR A 136 1.63 3.66 -16.97
C THR A 136 3.07 3.61 -16.44
N PRO A 137 3.86 2.60 -16.85
CA PRO A 137 5.28 2.55 -16.48
C PRO A 137 6.04 3.77 -17.02
N ASP A 138 6.92 4.34 -16.19
CA ASP A 138 7.79 5.46 -16.61
C ASP A 138 9.23 5.00 -16.91
N GLY A 139 9.51 3.70 -16.78
CA GLY A 139 10.82 3.13 -17.03
C GLY A 139 11.77 3.19 -15.84
N ALA A 140 11.43 3.88 -14.77
CA ALA A 140 12.28 3.93 -13.58
C ALA A 140 12.34 2.58 -12.88
N ARG A 141 13.53 2.21 -12.41
CA ARG A 141 13.78 0.97 -11.67
C ARG A 141 14.68 1.23 -10.49
N GLU A 142 14.43 0.55 -9.40
CA GLU A 142 15.19 0.67 -8.17
C GLU A 142 15.26 -0.70 -7.49
N ALA A 143 16.43 -1.03 -6.95
CA ALA A 143 16.59 -2.25 -6.18
C ALA A 143 15.91 -2.09 -4.83
N TYR A 144 15.19 -3.13 -4.39
CA TYR A 144 14.52 -3.18 -3.10
C TYR A 144 15.06 -4.36 -2.30
N GLU A 145 15.68 -4.07 -1.16
CA GLU A 145 16.28 -5.08 -0.28
C GLU A 145 15.44 -5.24 0.99
N VAL A 146 15.26 -6.48 1.42
CA VAL A 146 14.57 -6.82 2.66
C VAL A 146 15.37 -7.89 3.40
N GLY A 147 15.24 -7.91 4.73
CA GLY A 147 15.89 -8.92 5.57
C GLY A 147 17.40 -8.92 5.53
N GLY A 148 18.03 -7.81 5.11
CA GLY A 148 19.48 -7.69 5.03
C GLY A 148 20.11 -8.44 3.86
N ALA A 149 19.32 -8.83 2.89
CA ALA A 149 19.78 -9.53 1.69
C ALA A 149 20.12 -8.55 0.57
#